data_6746fe0903e0f2a275e6fd0a05520878
#
_entry.id   6746fe0903e0f2a275e6fd0a05520878
#
_cell.length_a   1.000
_cell.length_b   1.000
_cell.length_c   1.000
_cell.angle_alpha   90.00
_cell.angle_beta   90.00
_cell.angle_gamma   90.00
#
_symmetry.space_group_name_H-M   'P 1'
#
loop_
_entity.id
_entity.type
_entity.pdbx_description
1 polymer ?
#
loop_
_entity_poly.entity_id
_entity_poly.type
_entity_poly.pdbx_seq_one_letter_code
_entity_poly.pdbx_strand_id
1 'polypeptide(L)'
;MSGNTFGTLFTVTTFGESHGPALGCIVDGCPPGLQLSEDDIQQDVERRRSGTSRFTSQRREPDQVRILSGVFEGRTTGSPIGLLVQNEDQRSRDYDKIKDRFRPGHADYTYQQKYGFRDYRGGGRSSARETVMRVAAAAIARKYLAERLGIAIYGYLAQLGPLKLDFRSREAIDTNPFFCPDPSRVPELEQYMTDLRRDGDSVGARVNVVATGVPAGLGEPVFDRLDADIAHAMMSINAVKAVEIGDGFATVEQRGSQHRDEMTPAGFLSNHAGGILGGISSGQDILVSMALKPTSSITLPGRTVNLAGQPIDVVTTGRHDPCVGIRATPIAEAMLALVLMDHYLRHRAQNADVRSATPVIPPQVP
;
A
#
# COMPACT_ATOMS: atom_id res chain seq x y z
N MET A 1 -1.65 -6.63 -21.34
CA MET A 1 -0.45 -5.93 -20.83
C MET A 1 0.20 -6.77 -19.74
N SER A 2 1.51 -6.66 -19.55
CA SER A 2 2.18 -7.29 -18.42
C SER A 2 1.80 -6.57 -17.11
N GLY A 3 1.68 -7.27 -16.00
CA GLY A 3 1.21 -6.73 -14.71
C GLY A 3 2.23 -5.85 -13.96
N ASN A 4 3.09 -5.08 -14.67
CA ASN A 4 4.10 -4.21 -14.06
C ASN A 4 3.79 -2.71 -14.22
N THR A 5 2.67 -2.39 -14.88
CA THR A 5 2.16 -1.03 -15.05
C THR A 5 0.79 -0.92 -14.37
N PHE A 6 0.58 0.15 -13.64
CA PHE A 6 -0.65 0.50 -12.94
C PHE A 6 -1.11 1.90 -13.37
N GLY A 7 -2.42 2.14 -13.41
CA GLY A 7 -3.05 3.42 -13.81
C GLY A 7 -3.38 3.50 -15.30
N THR A 8 -4.14 4.51 -15.67
CA THR A 8 -4.63 4.79 -17.04
C THR A 8 -4.05 6.09 -17.58
N LEU A 9 -4.23 7.22 -16.89
CA LEU A 9 -3.68 8.53 -17.25
C LEU A 9 -2.49 8.91 -16.36
N PHE A 10 -2.52 8.53 -15.08
CA PHE A 10 -1.36 8.59 -14.22
C PHE A 10 -0.79 7.19 -14.06
N THR A 11 0.19 6.87 -14.87
CA THR A 11 0.71 5.50 -14.93
C THR A 11 2.04 5.35 -14.21
N VAL A 12 2.19 4.18 -13.58
CA VAL A 12 3.44 3.79 -12.91
C VAL A 12 3.88 2.44 -13.42
N THR A 13 5.05 2.38 -14.05
CA THR A 13 5.69 1.11 -14.44
C THR A 13 6.89 0.86 -13.55
N THR A 14 6.88 -0.24 -12.77
CA THR A 14 7.98 -0.60 -11.87
C THR A 14 8.85 -1.71 -12.43
N PHE A 15 10.16 -1.67 -12.15
CA PHE A 15 11.13 -2.68 -12.55
C PHE A 15 12.20 -2.91 -11.46
N GLY A 16 13.01 -3.95 -11.66
CA GLY A 16 14.08 -4.35 -10.74
C GLY A 16 13.64 -5.39 -9.71
N GLU A 17 14.59 -6.14 -9.18
CA GLU A 17 14.43 -7.25 -8.23
C GLU A 17 15.06 -6.93 -6.88
N SER A 18 14.61 -7.62 -5.83
CA SER A 18 15.03 -7.33 -4.45
C SER A 18 16.54 -7.53 -4.22
N HIS A 19 17.21 -8.37 -5.03
CA HIS A 19 18.63 -8.64 -5.00
C HIS A 19 19.33 -8.33 -6.34
N GLY A 20 18.66 -7.57 -7.21
CA GLY A 20 19.25 -6.93 -8.38
C GLY A 20 20.05 -5.69 -7.99
N PRO A 21 20.71 -5.01 -8.94
CA PRO A 21 21.54 -3.83 -8.66
C PRO A 21 20.71 -2.64 -8.16
N ALA A 22 19.51 -2.47 -8.68
CA ALA A 22 18.65 -1.35 -8.36
C ALA A 22 17.17 -1.70 -8.57
N LEU A 23 16.29 -0.85 -8.06
CA LEU A 23 14.87 -0.80 -8.37
C LEU A 23 14.58 0.55 -9.02
N GLY A 24 13.62 0.58 -9.93
CA GLY A 24 13.20 1.83 -10.55
C GLY A 24 11.73 1.82 -10.92
N CYS A 25 11.24 3.01 -11.22
CA CYS A 25 9.94 3.17 -11.86
C CYS A 25 9.95 4.35 -12.84
N ILE A 26 8.98 4.30 -13.73
CA ILE A 26 8.62 5.42 -14.61
C ILE A 26 7.23 5.84 -14.22
N VAL A 27 7.07 7.12 -13.90
CA VAL A 27 5.78 7.79 -13.69
C VAL A 27 5.47 8.59 -14.92
N ASP A 28 4.36 8.34 -15.57
CA ASP A 28 3.90 9.09 -16.73
C ASP A 28 2.52 9.71 -16.46
N GLY A 29 2.19 10.79 -17.17
CA GLY A 29 0.95 11.53 -16.99
C GLY A 29 0.94 12.51 -15.81
N CYS A 30 2.08 12.75 -15.14
CA CYS A 30 2.16 13.78 -14.11
C CYS A 30 1.98 15.18 -14.76
N PRO A 31 1.02 16.01 -14.31
CA PRO A 31 0.86 17.34 -14.84
C PRO A 31 2.12 18.20 -14.67
N PRO A 32 2.44 19.09 -15.64
CA PRO A 32 3.59 19.97 -15.52
C PRO A 32 3.40 21.05 -14.46
N GLY A 33 4.54 21.57 -13.95
CA GLY A 33 4.56 22.72 -13.04
C GLY A 33 4.36 22.40 -11.56
N LEU A 34 4.31 21.10 -11.16
CA LEU A 34 4.41 20.73 -9.76
C LEU A 34 5.85 20.94 -9.30
N GLN A 35 6.07 21.63 -8.19
CA GLN A 35 7.38 21.68 -7.56
C GLN A 35 7.71 20.30 -7.01
N LEU A 36 8.86 19.74 -7.40
CA LEU A 36 9.26 18.39 -7.03
C LEU A 36 10.77 18.29 -6.87
N SER A 37 11.18 17.79 -5.72
CA SER A 37 12.55 17.45 -5.38
C SER A 37 12.65 16.00 -4.93
N GLU A 38 13.87 15.47 -4.82
CA GLU A 38 14.12 14.14 -4.25
C GLU A 38 13.67 14.08 -2.78
N ASP A 39 13.83 15.17 -2.02
CA ASP A 39 13.41 15.25 -0.62
C ASP A 39 11.89 15.11 -0.44
N ASP A 40 11.09 15.65 -1.36
CA ASP A 40 9.62 15.48 -1.34
C ASP A 40 9.21 13.99 -1.42
N ILE A 41 9.98 13.20 -2.17
CA ILE A 41 9.73 11.78 -2.36
C ILE A 41 10.33 10.98 -1.19
N GLN A 42 11.49 11.39 -0.72
CA GLN A 42 12.28 10.68 0.30
C GLN A 42 11.53 10.54 1.62
N GLN A 43 10.76 11.55 2.02
CA GLN A 43 9.96 11.53 3.25
C GLN A 43 8.99 10.32 3.30
N ASP A 44 8.27 10.06 2.22
CA ASP A 44 7.34 8.93 2.15
C ASP A 44 8.08 7.59 2.09
N VAL A 45 9.20 7.54 1.38
CA VAL A 45 10.03 6.33 1.27
C VAL A 45 10.64 5.96 2.63
N GLU A 46 11.05 6.94 3.44
CA GLU A 46 11.59 6.70 4.78
C GLU A 46 10.57 6.09 5.73
N ARG A 47 9.32 6.50 5.70
CA ARG A 47 8.25 5.90 6.49
C ARG A 47 8.06 4.40 6.18
N ARG A 48 8.31 3.99 4.94
CA ARG A 48 8.22 2.59 4.49
C ARG A 48 9.50 1.79 4.73
N ARG A 49 10.65 2.43 4.92
CA ARG A 49 11.99 1.82 4.96
C ARG A 49 12.09 0.69 6.00
N SER A 50 12.89 -0.34 5.69
CA SER A 50 13.24 -1.41 6.64
C SER A 50 14.32 -0.94 7.62
N GLY A 51 14.41 -1.59 8.79
CA GLY A 51 15.44 -1.30 9.79
C GLY A 51 15.22 -0.02 10.59
N THR A 52 14.04 0.59 10.52
CA THR A 52 13.65 1.77 11.30
C THR A 52 13.33 1.45 12.74
N SER A 53 12.96 0.20 13.03
CA SER A 53 12.69 -0.27 14.38
C SER A 53 13.18 -1.70 14.62
N ARG A 54 13.29 -2.09 15.91
CA ARG A 54 13.60 -3.48 16.29
C ARG A 54 12.51 -4.47 15.90
N PHE A 55 11.31 -4.02 15.53
CA PHE A 55 10.15 -4.85 15.21
C PHE A 55 10.00 -5.14 13.72
N THR A 56 10.78 -4.49 12.88
CA THR A 56 10.82 -4.70 11.42
C THR A 56 12.08 -5.47 10.99
N SER A 57 12.15 -5.82 9.72
CA SER A 57 13.32 -6.46 9.12
C SER A 57 14.60 -5.66 9.40
N GLN A 58 15.68 -6.36 9.74
CA GLN A 58 16.98 -5.76 10.03
C GLN A 58 17.82 -5.48 8.77
N ARG A 59 17.24 -5.60 7.59
CA ARG A 59 17.87 -5.14 6.35
C ARG A 59 17.97 -3.61 6.39
N ARG A 60 19.17 -3.09 6.18
CA ARG A 60 19.45 -1.65 6.24
C ARG A 60 19.74 -1.14 4.83
N GLU A 61 18.75 -0.52 4.23
CA GLU A 61 18.88 0.16 2.95
C GLU A 61 18.68 1.66 3.17
N PRO A 62 19.49 2.52 2.57
CA PRO A 62 19.27 3.97 2.65
C PRO A 62 18.00 4.36 1.89
N ASP A 63 17.59 3.57 0.90
CA ASP A 63 16.43 3.80 0.01
C ASP A 63 16.45 5.22 -0.59
N GLN A 64 17.64 5.73 -0.87
CA GLN A 64 17.80 7.06 -1.44
C GLN A 64 17.26 7.11 -2.86
N VAL A 65 16.25 7.94 -3.05
CA VAL A 65 15.60 8.12 -4.35
C VAL A 65 16.41 9.12 -5.19
N ARG A 66 16.56 8.80 -6.48
CA ARG A 66 17.12 9.70 -7.49
C ARG A 66 16.11 9.95 -8.58
N ILE A 67 15.94 11.22 -8.95
CA ILE A 67 15.16 11.64 -10.11
C ILE A 67 16.09 11.68 -11.32
N LEU A 68 15.76 10.91 -12.36
CA LEU A 68 16.59 10.79 -13.56
C LEU A 68 16.05 11.61 -14.75
N SER A 69 14.76 11.97 -14.75
CA SER A 69 14.10 12.70 -15.83
C SER A 69 12.78 13.31 -15.37
N GLY A 70 12.16 14.12 -16.22
CA GLY A 70 10.81 14.67 -16.03
C GLY A 70 10.73 15.84 -15.06
N VAL A 71 11.88 16.35 -14.56
CA VAL A 71 11.97 17.54 -13.71
C VAL A 71 13.03 18.48 -14.26
N PHE A 72 12.70 19.78 -14.37
CA PHE A 72 13.61 20.83 -14.77
C PHE A 72 13.42 22.04 -13.84
N GLU A 73 14.51 22.59 -13.32
CA GLU A 73 14.51 23.69 -12.33
C GLU A 73 13.54 23.46 -11.17
N GLY A 74 13.50 22.22 -10.65
CA GLY A 74 12.64 21.84 -9.53
C GLY A 74 11.16 21.72 -9.85
N ARG A 75 10.76 21.64 -11.13
CA ARG A 75 9.36 21.52 -11.56
C ARG A 75 9.17 20.38 -12.54
N THR A 76 8.05 19.67 -12.40
CA THR A 76 7.65 18.65 -13.37
C THR A 76 7.44 19.27 -14.75
N THR A 77 7.87 18.57 -15.81
CA THR A 77 7.81 19.05 -17.21
C THR A 77 6.62 18.50 -17.99
N GLY A 78 5.89 17.52 -17.44
CA GLY A 78 4.89 16.74 -18.18
C GLY A 78 5.47 15.57 -18.97
N SER A 79 6.80 15.41 -19.01
CA SER A 79 7.48 14.23 -19.53
C SER A 79 7.58 13.13 -18.48
N PRO A 80 7.84 11.87 -18.87
CA PRO A 80 7.99 10.77 -17.92
C PRO A 80 9.05 11.04 -16.86
N ILE A 81 8.70 10.81 -15.59
CA ILE A 81 9.59 10.95 -14.44
C ILE A 81 10.21 9.58 -14.15
N GLY A 82 11.51 9.46 -14.38
CA GLY A 82 12.29 8.26 -14.05
C GLY A 82 12.80 8.36 -12.62
N LEU A 83 12.50 7.34 -11.79
CA LEU A 83 12.99 7.23 -10.42
C LEU A 83 13.84 5.97 -10.25
N LEU A 84 14.91 6.06 -9.45
CA LEU A 84 15.84 4.97 -9.18
C LEU A 84 16.21 4.91 -7.71
N VAL A 85 16.32 3.69 -7.16
CA VAL A 85 16.85 3.38 -5.82
C VAL A 85 17.85 2.24 -5.96
N GLN A 86 19.08 2.43 -5.44
CA GLN A 86 20.12 1.41 -5.42
C GLN A 86 19.84 0.36 -4.34
N ASN A 87 20.24 -0.89 -4.58
CA ASN A 87 20.27 -1.94 -3.56
C ASN A 87 21.69 -2.05 -2.99
N GLU A 88 21.86 -1.80 -1.68
CA GLU A 88 23.18 -1.75 -1.04
C GLU A 88 23.41 -2.92 -0.05
N ASP A 89 22.39 -3.32 0.73
CA ASP A 89 22.48 -4.38 1.75
C ASP A 89 21.84 -5.70 1.28
N GLN A 90 22.12 -6.13 0.07
CA GLN A 90 21.68 -7.42 -0.44
C GLN A 90 22.65 -8.54 0.01
N ARG A 91 22.08 -9.67 0.52
CA ARG A 91 22.84 -10.83 0.98
C ARG A 91 22.39 -12.10 0.26
N SER A 92 22.79 -12.23 -0.99
CA SER A 92 22.36 -13.35 -1.86
C SER A 92 22.70 -14.73 -1.30
N ARG A 93 23.80 -14.84 -0.54
CA ARG A 93 24.25 -16.11 0.09
C ARG A 93 23.27 -16.67 1.11
N ASP A 94 22.41 -15.83 1.72
CA ASP A 94 21.40 -16.28 2.69
C ASP A 94 20.35 -17.20 2.05
N TYR A 95 20.25 -17.20 0.72
CA TYR A 95 19.25 -17.94 -0.05
C TYR A 95 19.80 -19.22 -0.73
N ASP A 96 21.10 -19.50 -0.66
CA ASP A 96 21.72 -20.67 -1.31
C ASP A 96 21.12 -21.99 -0.82
N LYS A 97 20.76 -22.06 0.48
CA LYS A 97 20.17 -23.24 1.10
C LYS A 97 18.74 -23.54 0.66
N ILE A 98 18.06 -22.58 0.02
CA ILE A 98 16.66 -22.71 -0.39
C ILE A 98 16.46 -22.60 -1.91
N LYS A 99 17.54 -22.60 -2.69
CA LYS A 99 17.50 -22.48 -4.16
C LYS A 99 16.73 -23.61 -4.84
N ASP A 100 16.80 -24.81 -4.27
CA ASP A 100 16.24 -26.06 -4.79
C ASP A 100 14.92 -26.46 -4.14
N ARG A 101 14.36 -25.65 -3.24
CA ARG A 101 13.13 -25.95 -2.49
C ARG A 101 12.15 -24.79 -2.46
N PHE A 102 10.89 -25.08 -2.18
CA PHE A 102 9.84 -24.09 -2.14
C PHE A 102 9.47 -23.74 -0.69
N ARG A 103 9.48 -22.47 -0.34
CA ARG A 103 8.99 -22.02 0.96
C ARG A 103 7.47 -22.15 1.04
N PRO A 104 6.89 -22.81 2.04
CA PRO A 104 5.43 -22.89 2.21
C PRO A 104 4.81 -21.51 2.31
N GLY A 105 3.69 -21.29 1.59
CA GLY A 105 2.98 -20.01 1.59
C GLY A 105 3.70 -18.83 0.89
N HIS A 106 4.88 -19.09 0.27
CA HIS A 106 5.63 -18.10 -0.52
C HIS A 106 5.37 -18.28 -2.03
N ALA A 107 5.74 -17.28 -2.82
CA ALA A 107 5.56 -17.29 -4.28
C ALA A 107 6.54 -18.21 -5.04
N ASP A 108 7.46 -18.90 -4.37
CA ASP A 108 8.51 -19.71 -4.99
C ASP A 108 7.97 -20.74 -5.99
N TYR A 109 6.97 -21.51 -5.56
CA TYR A 109 6.35 -22.56 -6.38
C TYR A 109 5.61 -21.96 -7.58
N THR A 110 4.81 -20.92 -7.36
CA THR A 110 3.98 -20.32 -8.41
C THR A 110 4.83 -19.62 -9.48
N TYR A 111 5.94 -18.99 -9.11
CA TYR A 111 6.89 -18.41 -10.05
C TYR A 111 7.61 -19.50 -10.86
N GLN A 112 8.04 -20.59 -10.19
CA GLN A 112 8.66 -21.73 -10.90
C GLN A 112 7.70 -22.35 -11.92
N GLN A 113 6.43 -22.52 -11.57
CA GLN A 113 5.42 -23.08 -12.47
C GLN A 113 5.10 -22.14 -13.63
N LYS A 114 5.01 -20.84 -13.37
CA LYS A 114 4.61 -19.84 -14.37
C LYS A 114 5.70 -19.55 -15.38
N TYR A 115 6.96 -19.43 -14.91
CA TYR A 115 8.07 -18.94 -15.73
C TYR A 115 9.11 -20.03 -16.06
N GLY A 116 8.96 -21.26 -15.53
CA GLY A 116 9.89 -22.36 -15.73
C GLY A 116 11.17 -22.28 -14.88
N PHE A 117 11.51 -21.10 -14.38
CA PHE A 117 12.61 -20.84 -13.46
C PHE A 117 12.29 -19.61 -12.59
N ARG A 118 13.07 -19.42 -11.53
CA ARG A 118 12.91 -18.26 -10.65
C ARG A 118 14.26 -17.71 -10.16
N ASP A 119 14.31 -16.44 -9.88
CA ASP A 119 15.38 -15.88 -9.04
C ASP A 119 15.07 -16.24 -7.58
N TYR A 120 15.84 -17.17 -7.02
CA TYR A 120 15.66 -17.61 -5.63
C TYR A 120 16.15 -16.59 -4.60
N ARG A 121 16.93 -15.60 -5.02
CA ARG A 121 17.52 -14.57 -4.14
C ARG A 121 16.43 -13.59 -3.68
N GLY A 122 15.97 -13.73 -2.42
CA GLY A 122 14.99 -12.85 -1.82
C GLY A 122 13.59 -12.85 -2.43
N GLY A 123 13.34 -13.65 -3.48
CA GLY A 123 12.05 -13.76 -4.16
C GLY A 123 11.86 -12.81 -5.35
N GLY A 124 12.91 -12.13 -5.82
CA GLY A 124 12.86 -11.30 -7.04
C GLY A 124 11.76 -10.24 -7.00
N ARG A 125 10.90 -10.25 -8.03
CA ARG A 125 9.73 -9.34 -8.14
C ARG A 125 8.60 -9.63 -7.14
N SER A 126 8.53 -10.85 -6.57
CA SER A 126 7.52 -11.16 -5.54
C SER A 126 7.87 -10.60 -4.16
N SER A 127 9.06 -10.05 -3.99
CA SER A 127 9.51 -9.45 -2.74
C SER A 127 8.82 -8.11 -2.47
N ALA A 128 8.44 -7.88 -1.20
CA ALA A 128 7.92 -6.57 -0.77
C ALA A 128 8.91 -5.41 -0.95
N ARG A 129 10.17 -5.70 -1.30
CA ARG A 129 11.18 -4.68 -1.63
C ARG A 129 10.75 -3.79 -2.81
N GLU A 130 10.04 -4.34 -3.81
CA GLU A 130 9.58 -3.61 -4.98
C GLU A 130 8.63 -2.45 -4.63
N THR A 131 7.94 -2.53 -3.48
CA THR A 131 6.99 -1.50 -3.02
C THR A 131 7.65 -0.15 -2.72
N VAL A 132 8.99 -0.09 -2.58
CA VAL A 132 9.70 1.19 -2.46
C VAL A 132 9.42 2.09 -3.66
N MET A 133 9.33 1.51 -4.86
CA MET A 133 9.05 2.27 -6.07
C MET A 133 7.59 2.69 -6.19
N ARG A 134 6.67 1.90 -5.63
CA ARG A 134 5.25 2.32 -5.53
C ARG A 134 5.11 3.54 -4.63
N VAL A 135 5.78 3.53 -3.47
CA VAL A 135 5.76 4.65 -2.52
C VAL A 135 6.44 5.88 -3.13
N ALA A 136 7.58 5.72 -3.79
CA ALA A 136 8.29 6.81 -4.46
C ALA A 136 7.43 7.46 -5.56
N ALA A 137 6.77 6.66 -6.40
CA ALA A 137 5.86 7.15 -7.44
C ALA A 137 4.63 7.84 -6.84
N ALA A 138 4.07 7.26 -5.78
CA ALA A 138 2.88 7.78 -5.12
C ALA A 138 3.14 9.08 -4.35
N ALA A 139 4.37 9.35 -3.89
CA ALA A 139 4.72 10.61 -3.26
C ALA A 139 4.45 11.80 -4.20
N ILE A 140 4.69 11.63 -5.52
CA ILE A 140 4.37 12.63 -6.54
C ILE A 140 2.85 12.85 -6.62
N ALA A 141 2.08 11.77 -6.68
CA ALA A 141 0.61 11.82 -6.72
C ALA A 141 0.05 12.46 -5.45
N ARG A 142 0.53 12.04 -4.27
CA ARG A 142 0.13 12.53 -2.95
C ARG A 142 0.38 14.03 -2.82
N LYS A 143 1.57 14.49 -3.23
CA LYS A 143 1.92 15.91 -3.23
C LYS A 143 0.99 16.72 -4.12
N TYR A 144 0.73 16.22 -5.34
CA TYR A 144 -0.20 16.90 -6.25
C TYR A 144 -1.62 16.99 -5.68
N LEU A 145 -2.14 15.89 -5.15
CA LEU A 145 -3.48 15.82 -4.55
C LEU A 145 -3.61 16.75 -3.35
N ALA A 146 -2.59 16.81 -2.50
CA ALA A 146 -2.57 17.69 -1.33
C ALA A 146 -2.53 19.17 -1.73
N GLU A 147 -1.61 19.56 -2.61
CA GLU A 147 -1.41 20.96 -2.97
C GLU A 147 -2.54 21.54 -3.86
N ARG A 148 -3.13 20.71 -4.72
CA ARG A 148 -4.12 21.16 -5.70
C ARG A 148 -5.57 20.95 -5.27
N LEU A 149 -5.82 19.97 -4.41
CA LEU A 149 -7.18 19.57 -4.02
C LEU A 149 -7.40 19.58 -2.50
N GLY A 150 -6.35 19.72 -1.70
CA GLY A 150 -6.44 19.60 -0.24
C GLY A 150 -6.74 18.20 0.25
N ILE A 151 -6.54 17.16 -0.59
CA ILE A 151 -6.74 15.77 -0.20
C ILE A 151 -5.62 15.34 0.73
N ALA A 152 -5.98 14.82 1.90
CA ALA A 152 -5.04 14.23 2.85
C ALA A 152 -5.28 12.73 2.96
N ILE A 153 -4.19 11.94 2.93
CA ILE A 153 -4.23 10.48 3.01
C ILE A 153 -3.39 10.04 4.19
N TYR A 154 -3.95 9.18 5.04
CA TYR A 154 -3.23 8.59 6.16
C TYR A 154 -3.68 7.15 6.39
N GLY A 155 -2.75 6.31 6.82
CA GLY A 155 -3.00 4.92 7.17
C GLY A 155 -2.63 4.63 8.61
N TYR A 156 -3.20 3.60 9.18
CA TYR A 156 -2.87 3.17 10.53
C TYR A 156 -3.07 1.67 10.73
N LEU A 157 -2.34 1.12 11.69
CA LEU A 157 -2.52 -0.26 12.13
C LEU A 157 -3.81 -0.36 12.93
N ALA A 158 -4.78 -1.12 12.43
CA ALA A 158 -6.08 -1.32 13.10
C ALA A 158 -6.11 -2.62 13.92
N GLN A 159 -5.23 -3.58 13.61
CA GLN A 159 -5.12 -4.85 14.35
C GLN A 159 -3.76 -5.50 14.08
N LEU A 160 -3.16 -6.06 15.14
CA LEU A 160 -1.94 -6.87 15.08
C LEU A 160 -2.24 -8.25 15.68
N GLY A 161 -2.33 -9.28 14.85
CA GLY A 161 -2.77 -10.59 15.30
C GLY A 161 -4.11 -10.52 16.04
N PRO A 162 -4.19 -10.97 17.32
CA PRO A 162 -5.42 -10.88 18.11
C PRO A 162 -5.71 -9.49 18.68
N LEU A 163 -4.74 -8.57 18.64
CA LEU A 163 -4.84 -7.27 19.30
C LEU A 163 -5.53 -6.25 18.39
N LYS A 164 -6.80 -5.97 18.66
CA LYS A 164 -7.57 -4.91 17.98
C LYS A 164 -7.24 -3.56 18.60
N LEU A 165 -7.14 -2.53 17.77
CA LEU A 165 -6.77 -1.17 18.15
C LEU A 165 -7.90 -0.19 17.80
N ASP A 166 -8.27 0.63 18.79
CA ASP A 166 -9.22 1.70 18.56
C ASP A 166 -8.53 2.91 17.94
N PHE A 167 -9.21 3.62 17.07
CA PHE A 167 -8.74 4.90 16.56
C PHE A 167 -8.92 5.99 17.61
N ARG A 168 -7.84 6.53 18.13
CA ARG A 168 -7.83 7.56 19.18
C ARG A 168 -7.32 8.90 18.69
N SER A 169 -6.23 8.89 17.91
CA SER A 169 -5.58 10.11 17.44
C SER A 169 -4.85 9.87 16.12
N ARG A 170 -5.06 10.76 15.17
CA ARG A 170 -4.32 10.80 13.91
C ARG A 170 -2.85 11.20 14.15
N GLU A 171 -2.62 12.15 15.06
CA GLU A 171 -1.29 12.67 15.38
C GLU A 171 -0.39 11.59 15.98
N ALA A 172 -0.98 10.60 16.67
CA ALA A 172 -0.25 9.51 17.28
C ALA A 172 0.34 8.52 16.26
N ILE A 173 -0.21 8.43 15.05
CA ILE A 173 0.14 7.41 14.07
C ILE A 173 1.64 7.41 13.76
N ASP A 174 2.22 8.57 13.47
CA ASP A 174 3.62 8.70 13.08
C ASP A 174 4.58 8.86 14.26
N THR A 175 4.09 8.82 15.51
CA THR A 175 4.91 9.00 16.73
C THR A 175 5.43 7.69 17.31
N ASN A 176 5.04 6.55 16.75
CA ASN A 176 5.43 5.23 17.23
C ASN A 176 5.75 4.28 16.06
N PRO A 177 6.52 3.19 16.30
CA PRO A 177 7.01 2.33 15.24
C PRO A 177 5.95 1.39 14.63
N PHE A 178 4.71 1.44 15.10
CA PHE A 178 3.63 0.56 14.65
C PHE A 178 2.60 1.27 13.77
N PHE A 179 2.68 2.58 13.58
CA PHE A 179 1.58 3.39 13.04
C PHE A 179 0.28 3.18 13.84
N CYS A 180 0.43 3.02 15.16
CA CYS A 180 -0.67 2.75 16.07
C CYS A 180 -1.40 4.07 16.41
N PRO A 181 -2.73 4.14 16.21
CA PRO A 181 -3.50 5.35 16.50
C PRO A 181 -3.86 5.49 17.98
N ASP A 182 -3.50 4.51 18.82
CA ASP A 182 -3.68 4.51 20.28
C ASP A 182 -2.33 4.32 20.98
N PRO A 183 -1.67 5.41 21.44
CA PRO A 183 -0.37 5.33 22.10
C PRO A 183 -0.36 4.47 23.35
N SER A 184 -1.49 4.31 24.04
CA SER A 184 -1.60 3.50 25.26
C SER A 184 -1.39 2.01 25.00
N ARG A 185 -1.62 1.55 23.78
CA ARG A 185 -1.48 0.16 23.35
C ARG A 185 -0.07 -0.20 22.86
N VAL A 186 0.80 0.79 22.63
CA VAL A 186 2.15 0.56 22.10
C VAL A 186 2.97 -0.41 22.96
N PRO A 187 3.00 -0.32 24.31
CA PRO A 187 3.75 -1.28 25.12
C PRO A 187 3.27 -2.73 24.95
N GLU A 188 1.97 -2.95 24.77
CA GLU A 188 1.40 -4.30 24.54
C GLU A 188 1.81 -4.84 23.16
N LEU A 189 1.81 -3.98 22.12
CA LEU A 189 2.28 -4.35 20.79
C LEU A 189 3.77 -4.72 20.82
N GLU A 190 4.59 -3.96 21.53
CA GLU A 190 6.01 -4.23 21.71
C GLU A 190 6.28 -5.58 22.39
N GLN A 191 5.54 -5.87 23.46
CA GLN A 191 5.64 -7.15 24.15
C GLN A 191 5.24 -8.31 23.25
N TYR A 192 4.09 -8.20 22.58
CA TYR A 192 3.59 -9.23 21.67
C TYR A 192 4.58 -9.52 20.54
N MET A 193 5.15 -8.49 19.92
CA MET A 193 6.14 -8.66 18.85
C MET A 193 7.47 -9.24 19.35
N THR A 194 7.84 -8.96 20.59
CA THR A 194 9.03 -9.51 21.23
C THR A 194 8.85 -11.02 21.48
N ASP A 195 7.69 -11.42 21.99
CA ASP A 195 7.36 -12.84 22.22
C ASP A 195 7.29 -13.60 20.90
N LEU A 196 6.60 -13.06 19.91
CA LEU A 196 6.50 -13.65 18.57
C LEU A 196 7.88 -13.90 17.93
N ARG A 197 8.79 -12.94 18.08
CA ARG A 197 10.16 -13.08 17.56
C ARG A 197 10.95 -14.15 18.32
N ARG A 198 10.79 -14.26 19.64
CA ARG A 198 11.39 -15.33 20.46
C ARG A 198 10.89 -16.70 20.02
N ASP A 199 9.60 -16.80 19.70
CA ASP A 199 8.97 -18.03 19.27
C ASP A 199 9.29 -18.38 17.80
N GLY A 200 9.94 -17.49 17.06
CA GLY A 200 10.37 -17.69 15.67
C GLY A 200 9.22 -17.71 14.66
N ASP A 201 8.09 -17.13 15.00
CA ASP A 201 6.85 -17.14 14.23
C ASP A 201 6.50 -15.76 13.67
N SER A 202 5.37 -15.63 13.00
CA SER A 202 4.86 -14.42 12.36
C SER A 202 3.36 -14.26 12.59
N VAL A 203 2.87 -13.04 12.36
CA VAL A 203 1.46 -12.69 12.55
C VAL A 203 0.96 -11.80 11.44
N GLY A 204 -0.35 -11.89 11.16
CA GLY A 204 -1.06 -11.00 10.26
C GLY A 204 -1.45 -9.68 10.90
N ALA A 205 -1.99 -8.79 10.07
CA ALA A 205 -2.47 -7.48 10.52
C ALA A 205 -3.69 -7.01 9.73
N ARG A 206 -4.45 -6.10 10.31
CA ARG A 206 -5.39 -5.23 9.63
C ARG A 206 -4.83 -3.82 9.57
N VAL A 207 -4.82 -3.24 8.39
CA VAL A 207 -4.42 -1.85 8.14
C VAL A 207 -5.61 -1.11 7.58
N ASN A 208 -5.90 0.05 8.13
CA ASN A 208 -6.89 0.98 7.59
C ASN A 208 -6.17 2.14 6.89
N VAL A 209 -6.76 2.64 5.82
CA VAL A 209 -6.32 3.86 5.14
C VAL A 209 -7.52 4.75 4.84
N VAL A 210 -7.34 6.03 5.06
CA VAL A 210 -8.38 7.05 4.91
C VAL A 210 -7.88 8.13 3.98
N ALA A 211 -8.74 8.58 3.07
CA ALA A 211 -8.52 9.80 2.30
C ALA A 211 -9.62 10.81 2.61
N THR A 212 -9.23 11.99 3.10
CA THR A 212 -10.14 13.10 3.42
C THR A 212 -10.04 14.20 2.37
N GLY A 213 -11.10 14.99 2.19
CA GLY A 213 -11.13 16.08 1.23
C GLY A 213 -11.26 15.64 -0.24
N VAL A 214 -11.64 14.38 -0.46
CA VAL A 214 -11.86 13.86 -1.81
C VAL A 214 -13.13 14.49 -2.39
N PRO A 215 -13.07 15.15 -3.58
CA PRO A 215 -14.25 15.72 -4.18
C PRO A 215 -15.24 14.63 -4.62
N ALA A 216 -16.52 14.96 -4.66
CA ALA A 216 -17.51 14.10 -5.30
C ALA A 216 -17.24 14.02 -6.81
N GLY A 217 -17.45 12.83 -7.40
CA GLY A 217 -17.39 12.66 -8.85
C GLY A 217 -16.17 11.87 -9.37
N LEU A 218 -15.29 11.35 -8.51
CA LEU A 218 -14.19 10.49 -8.94
C LEU A 218 -14.65 9.03 -9.02
N GLY A 219 -14.39 8.37 -10.12
CA GLY A 219 -14.82 7.00 -10.42
C GLY A 219 -15.65 6.93 -11.69
N GLU A 220 -15.65 5.76 -12.35
CA GLU A 220 -16.33 5.55 -13.63
C GLU A 220 -17.27 4.34 -13.55
N PRO A 221 -18.54 4.46 -13.97
CA PRO A 221 -19.35 3.29 -14.23
C PRO A 221 -18.85 2.63 -15.52
N VAL A 222 -18.91 1.33 -15.71
CA VAL A 222 -19.41 0.28 -14.84
C VAL A 222 -18.23 -0.49 -14.23
N PHE A 223 -17.13 -0.66 -14.96
CA PHE A 223 -16.01 -1.53 -14.60
C PHE A 223 -14.88 -0.80 -13.87
N ASP A 224 -14.69 0.49 -14.15
CA ASP A 224 -13.65 1.31 -13.52
C ASP A 224 -14.21 2.10 -12.31
N ARG A 225 -15.01 1.43 -11.51
CA ARG A 225 -15.54 1.97 -10.27
C ARG A 225 -14.40 2.28 -9.30
N LEU A 226 -14.50 3.39 -8.59
CA LEU A 226 -13.45 3.80 -7.66
C LEU A 226 -13.17 2.74 -6.58
N ASP A 227 -14.19 2.10 -6.02
CA ASP A 227 -14.06 1.01 -5.05
C ASP A 227 -13.39 -0.23 -5.67
N ALA A 228 -13.69 -0.56 -6.92
CA ALA A 228 -13.07 -1.68 -7.63
C ALA A 228 -11.57 -1.43 -7.89
N ASP A 229 -11.20 -0.23 -8.34
CA ASP A 229 -9.81 0.13 -8.59
C ASP A 229 -9.01 0.25 -7.28
N ILE A 230 -9.62 0.77 -6.21
CA ILE A 230 -9.02 0.74 -4.87
C ILE A 230 -8.78 -0.70 -4.41
N ALA A 231 -9.77 -1.58 -4.55
CA ALA A 231 -9.62 -2.99 -4.17
C ALA A 231 -8.53 -3.68 -4.99
N HIS A 232 -8.47 -3.44 -6.31
CA HIS A 232 -7.40 -3.94 -7.19
C HIS A 232 -6.02 -3.45 -6.74
N ALA A 233 -5.88 -2.16 -6.44
CA ALA A 233 -4.64 -1.56 -5.98
C ALA A 233 -4.18 -2.19 -4.65
N MET A 234 -5.07 -2.28 -3.67
CA MET A 234 -4.77 -2.85 -2.35
C MET A 234 -4.46 -4.36 -2.42
N MET A 235 -5.23 -5.13 -3.21
CA MET A 235 -4.96 -6.56 -3.41
C MET A 235 -3.63 -6.83 -4.11
N SER A 236 -3.06 -5.87 -4.82
CA SER A 236 -1.74 -5.98 -5.44
C SER A 236 -0.59 -5.87 -4.44
N ILE A 237 -0.84 -5.41 -3.22
CA ILE A 237 0.17 -5.31 -2.15
C ILE A 237 0.50 -6.72 -1.64
N ASN A 238 1.79 -7.00 -1.46
CA ASN A 238 2.26 -8.29 -0.98
C ASN A 238 1.57 -8.68 0.34
N ALA A 239 1.16 -9.94 0.46
CA ALA A 239 0.49 -10.54 1.61
C ALA A 239 -0.96 -10.12 1.85
N VAL A 240 -1.53 -9.16 1.14
CA VAL A 240 -2.94 -8.81 1.27
C VAL A 240 -3.84 -9.98 0.84
N LYS A 241 -4.91 -10.22 1.60
CA LYS A 241 -5.86 -11.33 1.40
C LYS A 241 -7.32 -10.89 1.39
N ALA A 242 -7.61 -9.71 1.91
CA ALA A 242 -8.95 -9.11 1.86
C ALA A 242 -8.84 -7.59 1.81
N VAL A 243 -9.83 -6.96 1.19
CA VAL A 243 -10.03 -5.51 1.15
C VAL A 243 -11.50 -5.25 1.46
N GLU A 244 -11.76 -4.24 2.28
CA GLU A 244 -13.09 -3.76 2.62
C GLU A 244 -13.17 -2.26 2.34
N ILE A 245 -14.32 -1.81 1.86
CA ILE A 245 -14.66 -0.40 1.66
C ILE A 245 -15.79 -0.05 2.62
N GLY A 246 -15.67 1.04 3.36
CA GLY A 246 -16.63 1.42 4.38
C GLY A 246 -16.80 0.34 5.44
N ASP A 247 -18.04 -0.04 5.75
CA ASP A 247 -18.35 -1.10 6.73
C ASP A 247 -17.96 -2.51 6.27
N GLY A 248 -17.58 -2.68 4.98
CA GLY A 248 -17.08 -3.95 4.45
C GLY A 248 -18.01 -5.13 4.74
N PHE A 249 -17.47 -6.20 5.33
CA PHE A 249 -18.27 -7.40 5.64
C PHE A 249 -19.35 -7.19 6.71
N ALA A 250 -19.24 -6.16 7.56
CA ALA A 250 -20.28 -5.86 8.55
C ALA A 250 -21.61 -5.46 7.91
N THR A 251 -21.61 -5.04 6.64
CA THR A 251 -22.85 -4.71 5.89
C THR A 251 -23.83 -5.87 5.81
N VAL A 252 -23.34 -7.12 5.87
CA VAL A 252 -24.18 -8.32 5.78
C VAL A 252 -25.15 -8.43 6.96
N GLU A 253 -24.80 -7.88 8.11
CA GLU A 253 -25.61 -7.90 9.33
C GLU A 253 -26.59 -6.71 9.40
N GLN A 254 -26.44 -5.72 8.51
CA GLN A 254 -27.21 -4.48 8.52
C GLN A 254 -28.47 -4.62 7.66
N ARG A 255 -29.55 -3.99 8.10
CA ARG A 255 -30.73 -3.77 7.26
C ARG A 255 -30.52 -2.55 6.37
N GLY A 256 -31.19 -2.47 5.22
CA GLY A 256 -31.08 -1.34 4.31
C GLY A 256 -31.38 0.01 4.97
N SER A 257 -32.33 0.06 5.93
CA SER A 257 -32.61 1.27 6.71
C SER A 257 -31.48 1.69 7.68
N GLN A 258 -30.57 0.77 8.01
CA GLN A 258 -29.40 1.04 8.87
C GLN A 258 -28.16 1.43 8.04
N HIS A 259 -28.02 0.80 6.87
CA HIS A 259 -26.84 0.97 6.03
C HIS A 259 -26.88 2.23 5.14
N ARG A 260 -28.06 2.71 4.77
CA ARG A 260 -28.17 3.87 3.88
C ARG A 260 -27.58 5.12 4.53
N ASP A 261 -26.71 5.81 3.79
CA ASP A 261 -26.12 7.07 4.21
C ASP A 261 -27.09 8.20 3.87
N GLU A 262 -27.93 8.57 4.84
CA GLU A 262 -28.92 9.62 4.66
C GLU A 262 -28.26 11.00 4.54
N MET A 263 -28.87 11.87 3.74
CA MET A 263 -28.36 13.22 3.46
C MET A 263 -29.33 14.28 3.95
N THR A 264 -28.77 15.37 4.46
CA THR A 264 -29.46 16.61 4.75
C THR A 264 -28.74 17.78 4.06
N PRO A 265 -29.35 18.96 3.99
CA PRO A 265 -28.64 20.15 3.51
C PRO A 265 -27.36 20.49 4.33
N ALA A 266 -27.28 20.01 5.58
CA ALA A 266 -26.12 20.22 6.46
C ALA A 266 -25.03 19.15 6.31
N GLY A 267 -25.27 18.05 5.60
CA GLY A 267 -24.31 17.01 5.37
C GLY A 267 -24.90 15.59 5.42
N PHE A 268 -24.02 14.60 5.21
CA PHE A 268 -24.33 13.20 5.40
C PHE A 268 -24.44 12.85 6.89
N LEU A 269 -25.36 11.93 7.24
CA LEU A 269 -25.60 11.49 8.62
C LEU A 269 -24.73 10.27 9.02
N SER A 270 -24.21 9.54 8.04
CA SER A 270 -23.34 8.36 8.21
C SER A 270 -22.44 8.18 6.98
N ASN A 271 -21.48 7.26 7.06
CA ASN A 271 -20.57 6.93 5.96
C ASN A 271 -20.33 5.40 5.91
N HIS A 272 -21.40 4.62 5.89
CA HIS A 272 -21.34 3.15 5.83
C HIS A 272 -20.75 2.65 4.51
N ALA A 273 -21.04 3.38 3.40
CA ALA A 273 -20.51 3.07 2.07
C ALA A 273 -19.03 3.45 1.89
N GLY A 274 -18.41 4.10 2.89
CA GLY A 274 -17.01 4.47 2.83
C GLY A 274 -16.67 5.53 1.78
N GLY A 275 -17.58 6.49 1.55
CA GLY A 275 -17.37 7.63 0.66
C GLY A 275 -17.57 7.33 -0.83
N ILE A 276 -18.09 6.16 -1.19
CA ILE A 276 -18.26 5.74 -2.58
C ILE A 276 -19.69 5.22 -2.80
N LEU A 277 -20.44 5.85 -3.69
CA LEU A 277 -21.80 5.49 -4.06
C LEU A 277 -21.87 5.20 -5.56
N GLY A 278 -22.34 4.01 -5.93
CA GLY A 278 -22.40 3.62 -7.34
C GLY A 278 -21.04 3.55 -8.05
N GLY A 279 -19.94 3.44 -7.29
CA GLY A 279 -18.58 3.43 -7.82
C GLY A 279 -17.96 4.82 -8.00
N ILE A 280 -18.63 5.86 -7.52
CA ILE A 280 -18.20 7.27 -7.65
C ILE A 280 -18.09 7.88 -6.25
N SER A 281 -17.05 8.70 -6.01
CA SER A 281 -16.87 9.37 -4.73
C SER A 281 -18.03 10.31 -4.42
N SER A 282 -18.51 10.28 -3.17
CA SER A 282 -19.63 11.10 -2.70
C SER A 282 -19.22 12.47 -2.17
N GLY A 283 -17.94 12.69 -1.94
CA GLY A 283 -17.43 13.87 -1.21
C GLY A 283 -17.12 13.56 0.27
N GLN A 284 -17.55 12.41 0.77
CA GLN A 284 -17.21 11.93 2.11
C GLN A 284 -15.80 11.33 2.14
N ASP A 285 -15.29 11.07 3.34
CA ASP A 285 -14.00 10.38 3.50
C ASP A 285 -14.04 8.99 2.87
N ILE A 286 -13.01 8.64 2.12
CA ILE A 286 -12.82 7.29 1.60
C ILE A 286 -12.24 6.42 2.70
N LEU A 287 -12.96 5.35 3.05
CA LEU A 287 -12.58 4.42 4.12
C LEU A 287 -12.23 3.06 3.53
N VAL A 288 -10.99 2.62 3.70
CA VAL A 288 -10.48 1.34 3.19
C VAL A 288 -9.83 0.55 4.31
N SER A 289 -10.12 -0.74 4.38
CA SER A 289 -9.44 -1.68 5.27
C SER A 289 -8.85 -2.82 4.48
N MET A 290 -7.68 -3.34 4.90
CA MET A 290 -7.10 -4.52 4.29
C MET A 290 -6.53 -5.49 5.33
N ALA A 291 -6.68 -6.79 5.07
CA ALA A 291 -6.10 -7.85 5.88
C ALA A 291 -4.86 -8.42 5.21
N LEU A 292 -3.77 -8.52 5.96
CA LEU A 292 -2.51 -9.10 5.53
C LEU A 292 -2.27 -10.42 6.25
N LYS A 293 -1.90 -11.45 5.49
CA LYS A 293 -1.52 -12.75 6.06
C LYS A 293 -0.18 -12.66 6.80
N PRO A 294 0.11 -13.58 7.73
CA PRO A 294 1.42 -13.71 8.34
C PRO A 294 2.54 -13.90 7.29
N THR A 295 3.74 -13.46 7.61
CA THR A 295 4.94 -13.70 6.80
C THR A 295 5.19 -15.20 6.70
N SER A 296 5.39 -15.72 5.49
CA SER A 296 5.63 -17.15 5.27
C SER A 296 7.07 -17.59 5.57
N SER A 297 7.99 -16.66 5.69
CA SER A 297 9.41 -16.93 5.97
C SER A 297 9.64 -16.84 7.48
N ILE A 298 9.52 -17.98 8.16
CA ILE A 298 9.69 -18.14 9.62
C ILE A 298 10.76 -19.15 9.93
N THR A 299 11.25 -19.16 11.17
CA THR A 299 12.31 -20.08 11.61
C THR A 299 11.77 -21.43 12.10
N LEU A 300 10.47 -21.57 12.23
CA LEU A 300 9.84 -22.85 12.53
C LEU A 300 9.95 -23.80 11.31
N PRO A 301 10.29 -25.10 11.53
CA PRO A 301 10.35 -26.07 10.44
C PRO A 301 9.00 -26.25 9.75
N GLY A 302 9.01 -26.30 8.42
CA GLY A 302 7.82 -26.55 7.62
C GLY A 302 8.04 -27.65 6.58
N ARG A 303 7.03 -28.45 6.29
CA ARG A 303 7.06 -29.50 5.25
C ARG A 303 6.88 -28.86 3.87
N THR A 304 7.67 -29.31 2.91
CA THR A 304 7.61 -28.84 1.52
C THR A 304 8.14 -29.90 0.55
N VAL A 305 8.36 -29.50 -0.69
CA VAL A 305 9.02 -30.31 -1.71
C VAL A 305 10.18 -29.55 -2.35
N ASN A 306 11.16 -30.30 -2.88
CA ASN A 306 12.22 -29.75 -3.69
C ASN A 306 11.79 -29.60 -5.17
N LEU A 307 12.70 -29.14 -6.03
CA LEU A 307 12.45 -28.98 -7.48
C LEU A 307 12.10 -30.30 -8.19
N ALA A 308 12.53 -31.45 -7.64
CA ALA A 308 12.20 -32.78 -8.15
C ALA A 308 10.87 -33.35 -7.62
N GLY A 309 10.13 -32.57 -6.82
CA GLY A 309 8.87 -33.00 -6.20
C GLY A 309 9.03 -33.93 -4.99
N GLN A 310 10.25 -34.11 -4.47
CA GLN A 310 10.50 -34.98 -3.33
C GLN A 310 10.20 -34.26 -2.01
N PRO A 311 9.59 -34.93 -1.02
CA PRO A 311 9.27 -34.32 0.27
C PRO A 311 10.54 -34.00 1.07
N ILE A 312 10.57 -32.81 1.64
CA ILE A 312 11.66 -32.28 2.47
C ILE A 312 11.11 -31.37 3.55
N ASP A 313 11.90 -31.12 4.59
CA ASP A 313 11.65 -30.04 5.53
C ASP A 313 12.46 -28.79 5.14
N VAL A 314 11.89 -27.61 5.43
CA VAL A 314 12.55 -26.34 5.24
C VAL A 314 12.45 -25.47 6.49
N VAL A 315 13.55 -24.83 6.84
CA VAL A 315 13.61 -23.72 7.80
C VAL A 315 14.08 -22.50 7.02
N THR A 316 13.33 -21.43 7.10
CA THR A 316 13.71 -20.20 6.41
C THR A 316 14.50 -19.32 7.37
N THR A 317 15.79 -19.16 7.07
CA THR A 317 16.66 -18.21 7.77
C THR A 317 16.72 -16.90 6.99
N GLY A 318 16.91 -15.77 7.66
CA GLY A 318 17.01 -14.47 7.01
C GLY A 318 16.38 -13.34 7.84
N ARG A 319 16.40 -12.13 7.26
CA ARG A 319 15.94 -10.90 7.91
C ARG A 319 14.51 -10.57 7.44
N HIS A 320 13.51 -11.26 7.98
CA HIS A 320 12.11 -11.08 7.62
C HIS A 320 11.36 -10.24 8.65
N ASP A 321 10.32 -9.55 8.21
CA ASP A 321 9.37 -8.87 9.11
C ASP A 321 8.50 -9.92 9.81
N PRO A 322 8.42 -9.98 11.15
CA PRO A 322 7.47 -10.87 11.83
C PRO A 322 6.01 -10.47 11.56
N CYS A 323 5.77 -9.20 11.25
CA CYS A 323 4.50 -8.70 10.75
C CYS A 323 4.72 -7.70 9.62
N VAL A 324 4.25 -8.02 8.42
CA VAL A 324 4.39 -7.14 7.25
C VAL A 324 3.42 -5.96 7.28
N GLY A 325 2.36 -6.02 8.11
CA GLY A 325 1.32 -4.99 8.19
C GLY A 325 1.85 -3.62 8.62
N ILE A 326 2.85 -3.58 9.51
CA ILE A 326 3.47 -2.33 9.94
C ILE A 326 3.99 -1.55 8.72
N ARG A 327 4.79 -2.18 7.87
CA ARG A 327 5.35 -1.55 6.68
C ARG A 327 4.36 -1.43 5.52
N ALA A 328 3.27 -2.18 5.55
CA ALA A 328 2.20 -2.08 4.57
C ALA A 328 1.35 -0.81 4.76
N THR A 329 1.38 -0.18 5.93
CA THR A 329 0.63 1.06 6.20
C THR A 329 0.99 2.18 5.22
N PRO A 330 2.24 2.64 5.08
CA PRO A 330 2.59 3.65 4.09
C PRO A 330 2.45 3.17 2.64
N ILE A 331 2.49 1.85 2.39
CA ILE A 331 2.24 1.31 1.05
C ILE A 331 0.75 1.43 0.67
N ALA A 332 -0.16 1.21 1.63
CA ALA A 332 -1.59 1.39 1.41
C ALA A 332 -1.93 2.86 1.11
N GLU A 333 -1.36 3.81 1.87
CA GLU A 333 -1.47 5.24 1.58
C GLU A 333 -1.03 5.56 0.15
N ALA A 334 0.12 5.01 -0.25
CA ALA A 334 0.68 5.18 -1.57
C ALA A 334 -0.26 4.66 -2.67
N MET A 335 -0.77 3.44 -2.52
CA MET A 335 -1.67 2.87 -3.52
C MET A 335 -2.99 3.63 -3.63
N LEU A 336 -3.54 4.11 -2.52
CA LEU A 336 -4.75 4.97 -2.54
C LEU A 336 -4.47 6.30 -3.27
N ALA A 337 -3.30 6.91 -3.04
CA ALA A 337 -2.91 8.13 -3.75
C ALA A 337 -2.80 7.93 -5.27
N LEU A 338 -2.24 6.81 -5.72
CA LEU A 338 -2.14 6.49 -7.15
C LEU A 338 -3.52 6.35 -7.80
N VAL A 339 -4.44 5.64 -7.14
CA VAL A 339 -5.82 5.48 -7.64
C VAL A 339 -6.52 6.84 -7.72
N LEU A 340 -6.49 7.62 -6.64
CA LEU A 340 -7.17 8.93 -6.61
C LEU A 340 -6.59 9.91 -7.64
N MET A 341 -5.28 9.88 -7.87
CA MET A 341 -4.63 10.73 -8.86
C MET A 341 -5.05 10.35 -10.29
N ASP A 342 -5.10 9.05 -10.61
CA ASP A 342 -5.53 8.57 -11.91
C ASP A 342 -6.99 8.95 -12.19
N HIS A 343 -7.89 8.67 -11.25
CA HIS A 343 -9.31 9.04 -11.38
C HIS A 343 -9.52 10.56 -11.44
N TYR A 344 -8.72 11.34 -10.73
CA TYR A 344 -8.78 12.79 -10.82
C TYR A 344 -8.39 13.29 -12.22
N LEU A 345 -7.35 12.75 -12.83
CA LEU A 345 -6.96 13.13 -14.19
C LEU A 345 -8.02 12.69 -15.21
N ARG A 346 -8.59 11.52 -15.06
CA ARG A 346 -9.70 11.01 -15.89
C ARG A 346 -10.90 11.94 -15.79
N HIS A 347 -11.31 12.27 -14.56
CA HIS A 347 -12.40 13.21 -14.31
C HIS A 347 -12.16 14.58 -14.97
N ARG A 348 -10.96 15.15 -14.85
CA ARG A 348 -10.60 16.39 -15.52
C ARG A 348 -10.67 16.29 -17.03
N ALA A 349 -10.23 15.20 -17.60
CA ALA A 349 -10.21 15.02 -19.06
C ALA A 349 -11.64 14.95 -19.63
N GLN A 350 -12.58 14.36 -18.92
CA GLN A 350 -13.93 14.10 -19.41
C GLN A 350 -14.96 15.13 -18.91
N ASN A 351 -14.82 15.62 -17.68
CA ASN A 351 -15.87 16.37 -16.99
C ASN A 351 -15.45 17.80 -16.59
N ALA A 352 -14.37 18.34 -17.16
CA ALA A 352 -13.86 19.65 -16.77
C ALA A 352 -14.90 20.79 -16.89
N ASP A 353 -15.80 20.70 -17.86
CA ASP A 353 -16.83 21.70 -18.15
C ASP A 353 -18.18 21.41 -17.48
N VAL A 354 -18.31 20.28 -16.77
CA VAL A 354 -19.55 19.92 -16.08
C VAL A 354 -19.76 20.82 -14.86
N ARG A 355 -20.97 21.35 -14.75
CA ARG A 355 -21.42 22.12 -13.58
C ARG A 355 -22.75 21.54 -13.11
N SER A 356 -22.78 21.01 -11.90
CA SER A 356 -24.03 20.58 -11.28
C SER A 356 -24.83 21.78 -10.80
N ALA A 357 -26.15 21.75 -11.02
CA ALA A 357 -27.07 22.71 -10.42
C ALA A 357 -27.39 22.36 -8.94
N THR A 358 -27.06 21.14 -8.51
CA THR A 358 -27.24 20.70 -7.13
C THR A 358 -26.11 21.25 -6.26
N PRO A 359 -26.42 21.87 -5.12
CA PRO A 359 -25.37 22.28 -4.17
C PRO A 359 -24.54 21.07 -3.70
N VAL A 360 -23.26 21.29 -3.43
CA VAL A 360 -22.42 20.28 -2.81
C VAL A 360 -22.92 19.99 -1.38
N ILE A 361 -23.22 18.75 -1.07
CA ILE A 361 -23.58 18.31 0.28
C ILE A 361 -22.30 18.14 1.10
N PRO A 362 -22.19 18.75 2.31
CA PRO A 362 -21.04 18.57 3.17
C PRO A 362 -20.78 17.08 3.50
N PRO A 363 -19.52 16.65 3.70
CA PRO A 363 -19.17 15.24 3.90
C PRO A 363 -19.79 14.63 5.16
N GLN A 364 -20.09 15.45 6.15
CA GLN A 364 -20.79 15.04 7.37
C GLN A 364 -21.49 16.24 8.01
N VAL A 365 -22.48 15.97 8.84
CA VAL A 365 -23.10 16.99 9.71
C VAL A 365 -22.08 17.39 10.77
N PRO A 366 -21.91 18.70 11.07
CA PRO A 366 -20.99 19.21 12.09
C PRO A 366 -21.22 18.62 13.48
#